data_a838440c804662232dd76123e45d899f
#
_entry.id   a838440c804662232dd76123e45d899f
#
_cell.length_a   1.000
_cell.length_b   1.000
_cell.length_c   1.000
_cell.angle_alpha   90.00
_cell.angle_beta   90.00
_cell.angle_gamma   90.00
#
_symmetry.space_group_name_H-M   'P 1'
#
loop_
_entity.id
_entity.type
_entity.pdbx_description
1 polymer ?
#
loop_
_entity_poly.entity_id
_entity_poly.type
_entity_poly.pdbx_seq_one_letter_code
_entity_poly.pdbx_strand_id
1 'polypeptide(L)'
;MSRKHFLTTVLFLLTTCLLQAQETERQYLSGTGLDNTVTWQFRVSEGRNSGRWSKIEVPSQWELQGFGEYTYGRWYKKPGIKNPSMEEGTYKRSFRIPRNWQGRNIRLWLDGVMTDTEVFVNGQSAGPVHQGGFYRFSYDVTDLLKYGSSNQIEVRVKKHSDNRTVNAAERKADWWLFGGIYRPVWLEAKPAVHIERLAVDARADGELKVEVHLQGVTGEESLSMEVSPVSAKDAEHRPVKVTADSVQLLTAHFDGISPWTPESPTLYRLTVSLLGKAGNVIHSMNTRIGF
;
A
#
# COMPACT_ATOMS: atom_id res chain seq x y z
N MET A 1 2.51 -62.77 45.77
CA MET A 1 3.27 -62.06 44.72
C MET A 1 2.27 -61.36 43.78
N SER A 2 2.08 -60.05 43.97
CA SER A 2 1.11 -59.28 43.22
C SER A 2 1.87 -58.47 42.17
N ARG A 3 1.53 -58.70 40.84
CA ARG A 3 2.06 -57.93 39.73
C ARG A 3 1.16 -56.71 39.52
N LYS A 4 1.69 -55.52 39.80
CA LYS A 4 1.07 -54.23 39.45
C LYS A 4 1.36 -53.95 37.99
N HIS A 5 0.30 -53.88 37.17
CA HIS A 5 0.39 -53.38 35.80
C HIS A 5 0.40 -51.84 35.83
N PHE A 6 1.49 -51.26 35.32
CA PHE A 6 1.63 -49.82 35.13
C PHE A 6 1.04 -49.49 33.76
N LEU A 7 -0.13 -48.85 33.73
CA LEU A 7 -0.74 -48.37 32.52
C LEU A 7 -0.18 -46.98 32.24
N THR A 8 0.71 -46.86 31.24
CA THR A 8 1.26 -45.56 30.77
C THR A 8 0.30 -44.98 29.74
N THR A 9 -0.52 -44.01 30.15
CA THR A 9 -1.39 -43.24 29.25
C THR A 9 -0.53 -42.20 28.52
N VAL A 10 -0.25 -42.43 27.25
CA VAL A 10 0.38 -41.44 26.39
C VAL A 10 -0.69 -40.46 25.94
N LEU A 11 -0.67 -39.27 26.51
CA LEU A 11 -1.54 -38.16 26.13
C LEU A 11 -0.98 -37.54 24.83
N PHE A 12 -1.57 -37.86 23.67
CA PHE A 12 -1.30 -37.20 22.40
C PHE A 12 -1.94 -35.79 22.45
N LEU A 13 -1.16 -34.75 22.73
CA LEU A 13 -1.56 -33.37 22.49
C LEU A 13 -1.59 -33.12 20.97
N LEU A 14 -2.75 -33.26 20.39
CA LEU A 14 -3.03 -32.69 19.06
C LEU A 14 -3.03 -31.14 19.22
N THR A 15 -1.90 -30.52 18.93
CA THR A 15 -1.85 -29.07 18.64
C THR A 15 -2.56 -28.83 17.32
N THR A 16 -3.87 -28.59 17.39
CA THR A 16 -4.59 -27.98 16.26
C THR A 16 -4.00 -26.59 16.05
N CYS A 17 -3.10 -26.47 15.09
CA CYS A 17 -2.71 -25.17 14.55
C CYS A 17 -3.98 -24.58 13.92
N LEU A 18 -4.70 -23.75 14.66
CA LEU A 18 -5.74 -22.90 14.12
C LEU A 18 -5.02 -21.97 13.13
N LEU A 19 -5.13 -22.28 11.83
CA LEU A 19 -4.77 -21.37 10.76
C LEU A 19 -5.73 -20.18 10.84
N GLN A 20 -5.38 -19.22 11.67
CA GLN A 20 -6.05 -17.93 11.71
C GLN A 20 -5.80 -17.25 10.36
N ALA A 21 -6.85 -16.67 9.78
CA ALA A 21 -6.75 -15.82 8.60
C ALA A 21 -5.61 -14.80 8.84
N GLN A 22 -4.64 -14.78 7.94
CA GLN A 22 -3.58 -13.79 8.05
C GLN A 22 -4.11 -12.49 7.46
N GLU A 23 -4.42 -11.54 8.32
CA GLU A 23 -4.84 -10.20 7.91
C GLU A 23 -3.70 -9.45 7.21
N THR A 24 -4.07 -8.53 6.34
CA THR A 24 -3.13 -7.54 5.82
C THR A 24 -2.68 -6.64 6.96
N GLU A 25 -1.38 -6.63 7.22
CA GLU A 25 -0.78 -5.74 8.22
C GLU A 25 -0.13 -4.54 7.56
N ARG A 26 -0.14 -3.39 8.24
CA ARG A 26 0.50 -2.16 7.76
C ARG A 26 1.44 -1.59 8.81
N GLN A 27 2.60 -1.13 8.35
CA GLN A 27 3.56 -0.41 9.19
C GLN A 27 3.97 0.89 8.49
N TYR A 28 3.65 2.02 9.08
CA TYR A 28 4.06 3.32 8.56
C TYR A 28 5.54 3.57 8.85
N LEU A 29 6.28 3.95 7.80
CA LEU A 29 7.68 4.39 7.88
C LEU A 29 7.79 5.92 7.98
N SER A 30 6.75 6.65 7.63
CA SER A 30 6.57 8.07 7.86
C SER A 30 5.40 8.32 8.81
N GLY A 31 5.06 9.58 9.02
CA GLY A 31 3.75 9.93 9.57
C GLY A 31 2.61 9.63 8.58
N THR A 32 1.39 9.79 9.04
CA THR A 32 0.16 9.52 8.29
C THR A 32 -0.44 10.77 7.62
N GLY A 33 0.14 11.94 7.86
CA GLY A 33 -0.28 13.22 7.30
C GLY A 33 0.57 14.38 7.84
N LEU A 34 0.21 15.60 7.43
CA LEU A 34 0.96 16.81 7.82
C LEU A 34 0.94 17.08 9.34
N ASP A 35 -0.13 16.71 10.02
CA ASP A 35 -0.29 16.87 11.47
C ASP A 35 0.29 15.68 12.27
N ASN A 36 0.75 14.65 11.58
CA ASN A 36 1.36 13.47 12.16
C ASN A 36 2.56 13.08 11.30
N THR A 37 3.72 13.62 11.60
CA THR A 37 4.97 13.42 10.87
C THR A 37 5.96 12.57 11.65
N VAL A 38 6.99 12.09 10.97
CA VAL A 38 8.10 11.36 11.58
C VAL A 38 9.42 11.89 11.02
N THR A 39 10.38 12.11 11.89
CA THR A 39 11.71 12.63 11.54
C THR A 39 12.53 11.61 10.75
N TRP A 40 13.05 12.01 9.59
CA TRP A 40 14.04 11.30 8.77
C TRP A 40 15.35 12.08 8.68
N GLN A 41 16.44 11.41 8.32
CA GLN A 41 17.66 12.07 7.86
C GLN A 41 17.43 12.58 6.45
N PHE A 42 17.92 13.80 6.16
CA PHE A 42 17.70 14.46 4.89
C PHE A 42 18.92 15.28 4.44
N ARG A 43 19.15 15.31 3.14
CA ARG A 43 20.10 16.19 2.48
C ARG A 43 19.54 16.61 1.15
N VAL A 44 19.57 17.91 0.85
CA VAL A 44 19.26 18.45 -0.49
C VAL A 44 20.57 18.88 -1.17
N SER A 45 20.60 18.73 -2.51
CA SER A 45 21.82 19.01 -3.31
C SER A 45 22.13 20.49 -3.43
N GLU A 46 21.10 21.34 -3.55
CA GLU A 46 21.20 22.77 -3.85
C GLU A 46 20.24 23.61 -3.00
N GLY A 47 20.40 24.95 -3.05
CA GLY A 47 19.53 25.91 -2.38
C GLY A 47 19.80 26.02 -0.87
N ARG A 48 18.78 26.46 -0.13
CA ARG A 48 18.88 26.70 1.32
C ARG A 48 19.21 25.42 2.07
N ASN A 49 20.10 25.50 3.04
CA ASN A 49 20.53 24.40 3.91
C ASN A 49 21.02 23.14 3.16
N SER A 50 21.52 23.31 1.92
CA SER A 50 22.02 22.22 1.08
C SER A 50 23.38 21.67 1.52
N GLY A 51 23.79 20.55 0.92
CA GLY A 51 25.13 19.95 1.01
C GLY A 51 25.42 19.18 2.31
N ARG A 52 24.62 19.31 3.34
CA ARG A 52 24.82 18.66 4.65
C ARG A 52 23.64 17.78 5.05
N TRP A 53 23.89 16.73 5.80
CA TRP A 53 22.84 15.94 6.43
C TRP A 53 22.17 16.73 7.55
N SER A 54 20.85 16.71 7.55
CA SER A 54 19.96 17.38 8.50
C SER A 54 18.82 16.44 8.88
N LYS A 55 17.85 16.95 9.61
CA LYS A 55 16.59 16.26 9.91
C LYS A 55 15.46 16.95 9.17
N ILE A 56 14.48 16.17 8.73
CA ILE A 56 13.26 16.65 8.10
C ILE A 56 12.06 15.83 8.59
N GLU A 57 10.92 16.45 8.74
CA GLU A 57 9.67 15.78 9.05
C GLU A 57 9.03 15.20 7.77
N VAL A 58 8.58 13.94 7.80
CA VAL A 58 7.97 13.24 6.68
C VAL A 58 6.59 12.69 7.11
N PRO A 59 5.52 12.94 6.34
CA PRO A 59 5.48 13.59 5.02
C PRO A 59 5.56 15.12 5.09
N SER A 60 6.22 15.71 4.09
CA SER A 60 6.28 17.18 3.89
C SER A 60 6.94 17.53 2.57
N GLN A 61 6.78 18.80 2.17
CA GLN A 61 7.62 19.43 1.15
C GLN A 61 8.85 20.03 1.82
N TRP A 62 10.04 19.83 1.25
CA TRP A 62 11.29 20.29 1.89
C TRP A 62 11.42 21.81 1.93
N GLU A 63 10.82 22.53 0.96
CA GLU A 63 10.86 24.00 0.92
C GLU A 63 10.13 24.62 2.12
N LEU A 64 9.05 24.01 2.57
CA LEU A 64 8.27 24.47 3.71
C LEU A 64 9.01 24.25 5.05
N GLN A 65 10.03 23.39 5.04
CA GLN A 65 10.91 23.19 6.19
C GLN A 65 12.27 23.91 6.05
N GLY A 66 12.36 24.85 5.11
CA GLY A 66 13.52 25.72 4.95
C GLY A 66 14.66 25.15 4.13
N PHE A 67 14.44 24.08 3.38
CA PHE A 67 15.44 23.49 2.48
C PHE A 67 15.19 23.89 1.02
N GLY A 68 16.25 23.82 0.20
CA GLY A 68 16.15 24.01 -1.23
C GLY A 68 15.69 25.41 -1.63
N GLU A 69 15.09 25.53 -2.80
CA GLU A 69 14.66 26.80 -3.37
C GLU A 69 13.15 26.85 -3.61
N TYR A 70 12.54 27.97 -3.24
CA TYR A 70 11.12 28.20 -3.44
C TYR A 70 10.88 28.67 -4.88
N THR A 71 10.52 27.76 -5.79
CA THR A 71 10.42 28.03 -7.24
C THR A 71 8.96 28.14 -7.68
N TYR A 72 8.61 29.22 -8.37
CA TYR A 72 7.30 29.37 -8.97
C TYR A 72 7.24 28.71 -10.36
N GLY A 73 6.16 28.01 -10.65
CA GLY A 73 6.03 27.14 -11.84
C GLY A 73 6.08 27.85 -13.20
N ARG A 74 5.85 29.17 -13.24
CA ARG A 74 6.03 30.00 -14.45
C ARG A 74 7.47 30.49 -14.65
N TRP A 75 8.46 29.86 -14.05
CA TRP A 75 9.87 30.19 -14.20
C TRP A 75 10.30 30.34 -15.68
N TYR A 76 9.76 29.52 -16.56
CA TYR A 76 10.05 29.52 -18.01
C TYR A 76 9.61 30.83 -18.73
N LYS A 77 8.75 31.63 -18.13
CA LYS A 77 8.33 32.95 -18.64
C LYS A 77 9.23 34.10 -18.17
N LYS A 78 10.13 33.85 -17.21
CA LYS A 78 11.01 34.89 -16.69
C LYS A 78 12.27 35.01 -17.55
N PRO A 79 12.61 36.24 -18.06
CA PRO A 79 13.85 36.44 -18.81
C PRO A 79 15.08 36.02 -18.01
N GLY A 80 16.00 35.33 -18.66
CA GLY A 80 17.29 34.93 -18.05
C GLY A 80 17.26 33.66 -17.20
N ILE A 81 16.10 33.09 -16.87
CA ILE A 81 16.02 31.81 -16.19
C ILE A 81 15.92 30.70 -17.25
N LYS A 82 17.03 29.98 -17.43
CA LYS A 82 17.12 28.90 -18.43
C LYS A 82 16.58 27.57 -17.92
N ASN A 83 16.77 27.28 -16.65
CA ASN A 83 16.34 26.04 -16.03
C ASN A 83 15.73 26.31 -14.65
N PRO A 84 14.74 25.54 -14.22
CA PRO A 84 14.33 25.52 -12.82
C PRO A 84 15.45 24.93 -11.96
N SER A 85 15.33 25.07 -10.64
CA SER A 85 16.19 24.36 -9.72
C SER A 85 16.13 22.84 -9.96
N MET A 86 17.29 22.23 -10.11
CA MET A 86 17.45 20.78 -10.32
C MET A 86 17.72 20.03 -9.02
N GLU A 87 17.19 20.55 -7.93
CA GLU A 87 17.37 20.00 -6.59
C GLU A 87 17.04 18.52 -6.51
N GLU A 88 17.92 17.79 -5.82
CA GLU A 88 17.72 16.40 -5.43
C GLU A 88 17.74 16.27 -3.92
N GLY A 89 16.67 15.71 -3.36
CA GLY A 89 16.57 15.38 -1.94
C GLY A 89 16.91 13.92 -1.70
N THR A 90 17.80 13.63 -0.75
CA THR A 90 18.09 12.27 -0.29
C THR A 90 17.59 12.09 1.13
N TYR A 91 16.71 11.11 1.33
CA TYR A 91 16.11 10.74 2.60
C TYR A 91 16.67 9.41 3.08
N LYS A 92 16.90 9.27 4.40
CA LYS A 92 17.30 7.99 5.01
C LYS A 92 16.57 7.76 6.33
N ARG A 93 16.19 6.50 6.55
CA ARG A 93 15.61 6.05 7.81
C ARG A 93 15.94 4.60 8.09
N SER A 94 16.24 4.31 9.36
CA SER A 94 16.29 2.94 9.88
C SER A 94 14.94 2.54 10.45
N PHE A 95 14.52 1.29 10.24
CA PHE A 95 13.27 0.73 10.72
C PHE A 95 13.43 -0.76 11.03
N ARG A 96 12.50 -1.31 11.80
CA ARG A 96 12.44 -2.75 12.08
C ARG A 96 11.11 -3.29 11.59
N ILE A 97 11.10 -4.54 11.13
CA ILE A 97 9.88 -5.28 10.79
C ILE A 97 9.75 -6.51 11.68
N PRO A 98 8.52 -6.96 11.96
CA PRO A 98 8.28 -8.15 12.76
C PRO A 98 8.85 -9.40 12.12
N ARG A 99 9.30 -10.35 12.94
CA ARG A 99 9.80 -11.66 12.46
C ARG A 99 8.69 -12.50 11.81
N ASN A 100 7.46 -12.39 12.30
CA ASN A 100 6.29 -13.09 11.77
C ASN A 100 5.83 -12.63 10.38
N TRP A 101 6.45 -11.58 9.82
CA TRP A 101 6.25 -11.20 8.40
C TRP A 101 7.08 -12.06 7.44
N GLN A 102 7.99 -12.89 7.94
CA GLN A 102 8.73 -13.83 7.10
C GLN A 102 7.79 -14.80 6.39
N GLY A 103 7.95 -14.95 5.07
CA GLY A 103 7.06 -15.77 4.24
C GLY A 103 5.80 -15.05 3.74
N ARG A 104 5.63 -13.77 4.06
CA ARG A 104 4.59 -12.90 3.50
C ARG A 104 5.10 -12.13 2.27
N ASN A 105 4.19 -11.63 1.45
CA ASN A 105 4.51 -10.64 0.41
C ASN A 105 4.52 -9.25 1.03
N ILE A 106 5.64 -8.53 0.88
CA ILE A 106 5.82 -7.21 1.48
C ILE A 106 5.95 -6.15 0.39
N ARG A 107 4.99 -5.23 0.34
CA ARG A 107 5.05 -4.06 -0.55
C ARG A 107 5.39 -2.80 0.21
N LEU A 108 6.32 -2.03 -0.34
CA LEU A 108 6.60 -0.67 0.10
C LEU A 108 5.79 0.30 -0.75
N TRP A 109 4.90 1.04 -0.10
CA TRP A 109 4.03 2.03 -0.72
C TRP A 109 4.53 3.44 -0.46
N LEU A 110 4.49 4.27 -1.50
CA LEU A 110 4.69 5.71 -1.42
C LEU A 110 3.44 6.37 -1.99
N ASP A 111 2.70 7.08 -1.16
CA ASP A 111 1.40 7.66 -1.53
C ASP A 111 1.53 8.94 -2.37
N GLY A 112 2.73 9.56 -2.40
CA GLY A 112 3.05 10.70 -3.26
C GLY A 112 4.42 11.29 -2.95
N VAL A 113 5.22 11.44 -4.00
CA VAL A 113 6.58 12.00 -3.97
C VAL A 113 6.79 12.88 -5.19
N MET A 114 7.38 14.04 -5.03
CA MET A 114 7.59 15.01 -6.12
C MET A 114 9.07 15.15 -6.46
N THR A 115 9.53 14.66 -7.68
CA THR A 115 8.81 13.93 -8.73
C THR A 115 9.44 12.57 -9.03
N ASP A 116 10.64 12.54 -9.65
CA ASP A 116 11.32 11.28 -9.94
C ASP A 116 11.86 10.70 -8.65
N THR A 117 11.57 9.42 -8.43
CA THR A 117 11.84 8.78 -7.16
C THR A 117 12.59 7.47 -7.37
N GLU A 118 13.78 7.37 -6.79
CA GLU A 118 14.54 6.13 -6.64
C GLU A 118 14.45 5.64 -5.19
N VAL A 119 14.21 4.36 -5.01
CA VAL A 119 14.10 3.75 -3.68
C VAL A 119 15.09 2.62 -3.52
N PHE A 120 15.78 2.62 -2.38
CA PHE A 120 16.72 1.56 -1.98
C PHE A 120 16.33 1.03 -0.61
N VAL A 121 16.38 -0.30 -0.48
CA VAL A 121 16.22 -0.99 0.81
C VAL A 121 17.50 -1.77 1.09
N ASN A 122 18.13 -1.53 2.23
CA ASN A 122 19.39 -2.15 2.62
C ASN A 122 20.51 -1.98 1.57
N GLY A 123 20.49 -0.86 0.83
CA GLY A 123 21.45 -0.53 -0.22
C GLY A 123 21.17 -1.16 -1.59
N GLN A 124 20.13 -1.95 -1.74
CA GLN A 124 19.68 -2.55 -3.01
C GLN A 124 18.50 -1.75 -3.57
N SER A 125 18.47 -1.56 -4.90
CA SER A 125 17.34 -0.89 -5.57
C SER A 125 16.06 -1.69 -5.38
N ALA A 126 14.98 -0.99 -5.03
CA ALA A 126 13.66 -1.59 -4.91
C ALA A 126 12.96 -1.82 -6.25
N GLY A 127 13.41 -1.14 -7.30
CA GLY A 127 12.83 -1.24 -8.64
C GLY A 127 13.18 -0.06 -9.54
N PRO A 128 12.47 0.11 -10.66
CA PRO A 128 12.70 1.21 -11.59
C PRO A 128 12.36 2.57 -10.97
N VAL A 129 12.94 3.64 -11.53
CA VAL A 129 12.61 5.02 -11.16
C VAL A 129 11.13 5.27 -11.40
N HIS A 130 10.42 5.73 -10.38
CA HIS A 130 9.06 6.22 -10.53
C HIS A 130 9.10 7.68 -11.01
N GLN A 131 8.22 8.03 -11.94
CA GLN A 131 8.10 9.39 -12.48
C GLN A 131 6.67 9.90 -12.34
N GLY A 132 6.52 11.10 -11.80
CA GLY A 132 5.22 11.74 -11.53
C GLY A 132 4.90 11.88 -10.04
N GLY A 133 4.33 13.03 -9.66
CA GLY A 133 4.18 13.42 -8.25
C GLY A 133 2.83 13.11 -7.64
N PHE A 134 1.78 12.81 -8.41
CA PHE A 134 0.41 12.88 -7.92
C PHE A 134 -0.28 11.54 -7.70
N TYR A 135 0.39 10.42 -7.94
CA TYR A 135 -0.16 9.09 -7.73
C TYR A 135 0.69 8.23 -6.80
N ARG A 136 0.00 7.29 -6.18
CA ARG A 136 0.59 6.23 -5.36
C ARG A 136 1.33 5.24 -6.25
N PHE A 137 2.47 4.76 -5.78
CA PHE A 137 3.21 3.67 -6.39
C PHE A 137 3.80 2.75 -5.33
N SER A 138 4.24 1.56 -5.74
CA SER A 138 4.80 0.58 -4.81
C SER A 138 5.90 -0.27 -5.44
N TYR A 139 6.70 -0.86 -4.58
CA TYR A 139 7.72 -1.86 -4.92
C TYR A 139 7.51 -3.12 -4.07
N ASP A 140 7.70 -4.29 -4.67
CA ASP A 140 7.87 -5.51 -3.90
C ASP A 140 9.27 -5.48 -3.27
N VAL A 141 9.33 -5.53 -1.95
CA VAL A 141 10.57 -5.46 -1.19
C VAL A 141 10.80 -6.72 -0.35
N THR A 142 10.01 -7.77 -0.59
CA THR A 142 10.00 -9.02 0.18
C THR A 142 11.40 -9.58 0.38
N ASP A 143 12.17 -9.71 -0.71
CA ASP A 143 13.51 -10.30 -0.71
C ASP A 143 14.61 -9.32 -0.27
N LEU A 144 14.31 -8.04 -0.13
CA LEU A 144 15.26 -7.01 0.27
C LEU A 144 15.30 -6.82 1.79
N LEU A 145 14.33 -7.38 2.52
CA LEU A 145 14.14 -7.14 3.95
C LEU A 145 14.84 -8.17 4.83
N LYS A 146 15.35 -7.69 5.97
CA LYS A 146 15.90 -8.51 7.07
C LYS A 146 14.83 -8.64 8.16
N TYR A 147 14.16 -9.79 8.20
CA TYR A 147 13.07 -10.06 9.13
C TYR A 147 13.52 -10.14 10.59
N GLY A 148 12.79 -9.48 11.49
CA GLY A 148 13.11 -9.40 12.91
C GLY A 148 14.36 -8.58 13.23
N SER A 149 14.90 -7.84 12.26
CA SER A 149 16.14 -7.07 12.35
C SER A 149 15.96 -5.62 11.89
N SER A 150 17.04 -4.84 11.99
CA SER A 150 17.08 -3.46 11.48
C SER A 150 17.27 -3.46 9.97
N ASN A 151 16.50 -2.63 9.31
CA ASN A 151 16.56 -2.32 7.88
C ASN A 151 16.80 -0.84 7.69
N GLN A 152 17.28 -0.45 6.52
CA GLN A 152 17.43 0.95 6.12
C GLN A 152 16.70 1.18 4.80
N ILE A 153 15.92 2.24 4.74
CA ILE A 153 15.38 2.81 3.50
C ILE A 153 16.17 4.06 3.14
N GLU A 154 16.50 4.20 1.85
CA GLU A 154 16.99 5.43 1.24
C GLU A 154 16.07 5.78 0.08
N VAL A 155 15.60 7.04 0.02
CA VAL A 155 14.76 7.57 -1.06
C VAL A 155 15.46 8.79 -1.64
N ARG A 156 15.70 8.78 -2.95
CA ARG A 156 16.23 9.91 -3.70
C ARG A 156 15.13 10.50 -4.54
N VAL A 157 14.98 11.79 -4.46
CA VAL A 157 13.86 12.52 -5.09
C VAL A 157 14.39 13.68 -5.91
N LYS A 158 14.10 13.70 -7.21
CA LYS A 158 14.33 14.88 -8.05
C LYS A 158 13.10 15.78 -8.05
N LYS A 159 13.28 17.07 -7.84
CA LYS A 159 12.21 18.08 -7.89
C LYS A 159 11.63 18.22 -9.29
N HIS A 160 12.46 18.13 -10.32
CA HIS A 160 12.06 18.06 -11.72
C HIS A 160 12.32 16.67 -12.28
N SER A 161 11.38 16.20 -13.10
CA SER A 161 11.49 14.90 -13.76
C SER A 161 12.49 14.94 -14.91
N ASP A 162 13.20 13.84 -15.15
CA ASP A 162 13.93 13.61 -16.39
C ASP A 162 12.97 13.42 -17.59
N ASN A 163 11.68 13.16 -17.31
CA ASN A 163 10.64 13.01 -18.31
C ASN A 163 10.01 14.37 -18.66
N ARG A 164 10.17 14.78 -19.93
CA ARG A 164 9.66 16.08 -20.42
C ARG A 164 8.13 16.18 -20.37
N THR A 165 7.40 15.09 -20.54
CA THR A 165 5.93 15.10 -20.49
C THR A 165 5.41 15.27 -19.08
N VAL A 166 6.05 14.66 -18.09
CA VAL A 166 5.79 14.87 -16.65
C VAL A 166 6.01 16.34 -16.30
N ASN A 167 7.13 16.92 -16.70
CA ASN A 167 7.41 18.34 -16.45
C ASN A 167 6.39 19.26 -17.14
N ALA A 168 5.94 18.92 -18.36
CA ALA A 168 4.94 19.69 -19.05
C ALA A 168 3.59 19.68 -18.33
N ALA A 169 3.19 18.53 -17.79
CA ALA A 169 1.92 18.34 -17.10
C ALA A 169 1.93 18.86 -15.65
N GLU A 170 3.02 18.64 -14.91
CA GLU A 170 3.05 18.83 -13.47
C GLU A 170 3.92 20.02 -13.00
N ARG A 171 4.87 20.51 -13.82
CA ARG A 171 5.87 21.50 -13.41
C ARG A 171 5.79 22.83 -14.15
N LYS A 172 4.97 22.96 -15.18
CA LYS A 172 4.80 24.19 -15.98
C LYS A 172 3.42 24.82 -15.78
N ALA A 173 3.12 25.26 -14.59
CA ALA A 173 1.83 25.84 -14.27
C ALA A 173 1.92 27.02 -13.32
N ASP A 174 0.78 27.54 -12.93
CA ASP A 174 0.63 28.76 -12.14
C ASP A 174 0.56 28.45 -10.65
N TRP A 175 1.48 27.63 -10.15
CA TRP A 175 1.65 27.29 -8.75
C TRP A 175 3.12 27.17 -8.36
N TRP A 176 3.37 27.07 -7.07
CA TRP A 176 4.70 26.82 -6.52
C TRP A 176 5.11 25.38 -6.75
N LEU A 177 6.37 25.18 -7.17
CA LEU A 177 6.96 23.85 -7.35
C LEU A 177 7.61 23.40 -6.05
N PHE A 178 7.08 22.33 -5.52
CA PHE A 178 7.61 21.68 -4.33
C PHE A 178 8.33 20.39 -4.69
N GLY A 179 9.27 20.00 -3.82
CA GLY A 179 9.92 18.71 -3.83
C GLY A 179 9.66 17.95 -2.54
N GLY A 180 9.83 16.64 -2.58
CA GLY A 180 9.82 15.84 -1.36
C GLY A 180 8.79 14.75 -1.26
N ILE A 181 8.88 14.01 -0.17
CA ILE A 181 7.92 12.96 0.22
C ILE A 181 6.77 13.64 0.96
N TYR A 182 5.74 14.04 0.24
CA TYR A 182 4.65 14.89 0.79
C TYR A 182 3.41 14.09 1.22
N ARG A 183 3.41 12.77 0.98
CA ARG A 183 2.39 11.83 1.45
C ARG A 183 3.02 10.64 2.15
N PRO A 184 2.22 9.81 2.85
CA PRO A 184 2.74 8.70 3.63
C PRO A 184 3.61 7.70 2.87
N VAL A 185 4.56 7.11 3.60
CA VAL A 185 5.38 5.95 3.20
C VAL A 185 5.11 4.82 4.18
N TRP A 186 4.75 3.63 3.69
CA TRP A 186 4.37 2.52 4.55
C TRP A 186 4.62 1.16 3.90
N LEU A 187 4.77 0.15 4.73
CA LEU A 187 4.86 -1.25 4.33
C LEU A 187 3.50 -1.93 4.47
N GLU A 188 3.16 -2.77 3.51
CA GLU A 188 2.01 -3.66 3.53
C GLU A 188 2.49 -5.10 3.51
N ALA A 189 2.06 -5.89 4.49
CA ALA A 189 2.37 -7.31 4.59
C ALA A 189 1.10 -8.12 4.35
N LYS A 190 1.04 -8.81 3.21
CA LYS A 190 -0.03 -9.73 2.85
C LYS A 190 0.44 -11.18 2.98
N PRO A 191 -0.46 -12.17 3.21
CA PRO A 191 -0.12 -13.58 3.09
C PRO A 191 0.51 -13.91 1.73
N ALA A 192 1.27 -15.00 1.62
CA ALA A 192 1.82 -15.43 0.32
C ALA A 192 0.71 -15.71 -0.71
N VAL A 193 -0.40 -16.29 -0.25
CA VAL A 193 -1.63 -16.50 -1.04
C VAL A 193 -2.65 -15.46 -0.62
N HIS A 194 -2.99 -14.53 -1.50
CA HIS A 194 -3.85 -13.39 -1.14
C HIS A 194 -4.64 -12.78 -2.30
N ILE A 195 -5.61 -11.97 -1.94
CA ILE A 195 -6.30 -11.06 -2.86
C ILE A 195 -5.42 -9.82 -3.05
N GLU A 196 -4.97 -9.59 -4.27
CA GLU A 196 -4.12 -8.42 -4.57
C GLU A 196 -4.93 -7.14 -4.64
N ARG A 197 -6.05 -7.17 -5.38
CA ARG A 197 -6.98 -6.05 -5.50
C ARG A 197 -8.37 -6.50 -5.95
N LEU A 198 -9.35 -5.63 -5.74
CA LEU A 198 -10.70 -5.74 -6.28
C LEU A 198 -10.93 -4.61 -7.27
N ALA A 199 -11.53 -4.94 -8.45
CA ALA A 199 -12.12 -3.95 -9.33
C ALA A 199 -13.63 -4.16 -9.32
N VAL A 200 -14.38 -3.13 -8.93
CA VAL A 200 -15.82 -3.23 -8.62
C VAL A 200 -16.64 -2.38 -9.58
N ASP A 201 -17.63 -2.99 -10.21
CA ASP A 201 -18.71 -2.33 -10.96
C ASP A 201 -20.04 -2.66 -10.25
N ALA A 202 -20.55 -1.68 -9.49
CA ALA A 202 -21.83 -1.77 -8.80
C ALA A 202 -22.80 -0.78 -9.44
N ARG A 203 -23.98 -1.27 -9.84
CA ARG A 203 -24.96 -0.51 -10.63
C ARG A 203 -26.24 -0.25 -9.86
N ALA A 204 -26.91 0.85 -10.18
CA ALA A 204 -28.14 1.28 -9.51
C ALA A 204 -29.32 0.31 -9.62
N ASP A 205 -29.27 -0.62 -10.57
CA ASP A 205 -30.25 -1.69 -10.73
C ASP A 205 -29.98 -2.94 -9.85
N GLY A 206 -28.91 -2.89 -9.04
CA GLY A 206 -28.52 -4.00 -8.16
C GLY A 206 -27.52 -4.98 -8.77
N GLU A 207 -27.12 -4.81 -10.03
CA GLU A 207 -26.03 -5.61 -10.59
C GLU A 207 -24.70 -5.27 -9.93
N LEU A 208 -23.96 -6.32 -9.54
CA LEU A 208 -22.60 -6.23 -8.99
C LEU A 208 -21.67 -7.15 -9.78
N LYS A 209 -20.56 -6.57 -10.28
CA LYS A 209 -19.45 -7.31 -10.86
C LYS A 209 -18.18 -6.98 -10.12
N VAL A 210 -17.43 -8.00 -9.72
CA VAL A 210 -16.17 -7.85 -8.99
C VAL A 210 -15.09 -8.67 -9.67
N GLU A 211 -14.11 -8.01 -10.28
CA GLU A 211 -12.87 -8.69 -10.67
C GLU A 211 -11.97 -8.81 -9.46
N VAL A 212 -11.67 -10.04 -9.07
CA VAL A 212 -10.80 -10.38 -7.95
C VAL A 212 -9.44 -10.77 -8.52
N HIS A 213 -8.44 -9.94 -8.28
CA HIS A 213 -7.06 -10.24 -8.66
C HIS A 213 -6.36 -10.98 -7.52
N LEU A 214 -5.80 -12.15 -7.83
CA LEU A 214 -5.24 -13.09 -6.87
C LEU A 214 -3.74 -13.27 -7.08
N GLN A 215 -3.03 -13.56 -6.00
CA GLN A 215 -1.61 -13.87 -6.01
C GLN A 215 -1.36 -15.19 -5.26
N GLY A 216 -0.51 -16.05 -5.83
CA GLY A 216 -0.03 -17.28 -5.21
C GLY A 216 -1.06 -18.42 -5.13
N VAL A 217 -2.24 -18.31 -5.78
CA VAL A 217 -3.26 -19.35 -5.79
C VAL A 217 -2.84 -20.58 -6.60
N THR A 218 -3.32 -21.75 -6.18
CA THR A 218 -3.02 -23.06 -6.77
C THR A 218 -4.23 -23.71 -7.48
N GLY A 219 -5.44 -23.13 -7.28
CA GLY A 219 -6.72 -23.68 -7.77
C GLY A 219 -7.41 -24.61 -6.78
N GLU A 220 -6.86 -24.79 -5.58
CA GLU A 220 -7.52 -25.50 -4.46
C GLU A 220 -8.34 -24.56 -3.58
N GLU A 221 -8.20 -23.25 -3.78
CA GLU A 221 -8.88 -22.19 -3.04
C GLU A 221 -10.30 -21.96 -3.58
N SER A 222 -11.11 -21.21 -2.82
CA SER A 222 -12.40 -20.69 -3.25
C SER A 222 -12.59 -19.25 -2.80
N LEU A 223 -13.46 -18.52 -3.49
CA LEU A 223 -13.84 -17.17 -3.11
C LEU A 223 -15.24 -17.15 -2.50
N SER A 224 -15.40 -16.27 -1.52
CA SER A 224 -16.70 -15.93 -0.96
C SER A 224 -16.89 -14.42 -1.07
N MET A 225 -18.07 -13.99 -1.50
CA MET A 225 -18.45 -12.60 -1.59
C MET A 225 -19.66 -12.33 -0.70
N GLU A 226 -19.58 -11.24 0.07
CA GLU A 226 -20.60 -10.81 1.01
C GLU A 226 -20.85 -9.32 0.82
N VAL A 227 -22.13 -8.94 0.75
CA VAL A 227 -22.54 -7.52 0.70
C VAL A 227 -23.50 -7.26 1.84
N SER A 228 -23.23 -6.22 2.62
CA SER A 228 -24.09 -5.79 3.72
C SER A 228 -24.22 -4.27 3.73
N PRO A 229 -25.39 -3.71 4.11
CA PRO A 229 -25.49 -2.28 4.41
C PRO A 229 -24.47 -1.89 5.48
N VAL A 230 -23.83 -0.72 5.36
CA VAL A 230 -22.82 -0.27 6.34
C VAL A 230 -23.39 -0.17 7.76
N SER A 231 -24.70 0.03 7.87
CA SER A 231 -25.45 0.16 9.14
C SER A 231 -26.16 -1.12 9.62
N ALA A 232 -26.10 -2.24 8.87
CA ALA A 232 -26.83 -3.48 9.17
C ALA A 232 -25.91 -4.67 9.43
N LYS A 233 -26.46 -5.72 10.07
CA LYS A 233 -25.73 -6.95 10.39
C LYS A 233 -26.01 -8.10 9.41
N ASP A 234 -27.04 -7.98 8.58
CA ASP A 234 -27.43 -9.04 7.66
C ASP A 234 -26.67 -8.90 6.33
N ALA A 235 -26.07 -10.00 5.89
CA ALA A 235 -25.22 -10.06 4.72
C ALA A 235 -25.65 -11.20 3.79
N GLU A 236 -25.62 -10.96 2.50
CA GLU A 236 -25.80 -12.02 1.51
C GLU A 236 -24.45 -12.67 1.18
N HIS A 237 -24.36 -14.00 1.36
CA HIS A 237 -23.14 -14.78 1.21
C HIS A 237 -23.22 -15.72 0.02
N ARG A 238 -22.29 -15.58 -0.93
CA ARG A 238 -22.24 -16.40 -2.15
C ARG A 238 -20.85 -16.99 -2.37
N PRO A 239 -20.60 -18.27 -2.04
CA PRO A 239 -19.31 -18.90 -2.33
C PRO A 239 -19.17 -19.24 -3.82
N VAL A 240 -17.99 -19.00 -4.37
CA VAL A 240 -17.63 -19.32 -5.76
C VAL A 240 -16.27 -20.03 -5.77
N LYS A 241 -16.16 -21.16 -6.50
CA LYS A 241 -14.91 -21.90 -6.62
C LYS A 241 -13.90 -21.12 -7.48
N VAL A 242 -12.67 -21.01 -7.03
CA VAL A 242 -11.54 -20.37 -7.75
C VAL A 242 -10.98 -21.37 -8.77
N THR A 243 -10.60 -20.88 -9.94
CA THR A 243 -9.68 -21.58 -10.85
C THR A 243 -8.25 -21.13 -10.55
N ALA A 244 -7.23 -21.80 -11.14
CA ALA A 244 -5.82 -21.39 -10.96
C ALA A 244 -5.49 -20.04 -11.63
N ASP A 245 -6.45 -19.38 -12.28
CA ASP A 245 -6.25 -18.10 -12.92
C ASP A 245 -6.09 -16.98 -11.87
N SER A 246 -5.19 -16.06 -12.16
CA SER A 246 -4.90 -14.91 -11.27
C SER A 246 -6.02 -13.86 -11.23
N VAL A 247 -7.03 -13.97 -12.10
CA VAL A 247 -8.20 -13.07 -12.14
C VAL A 247 -9.47 -13.88 -12.16
N GLN A 248 -10.37 -13.60 -11.22
CA GLN A 248 -11.69 -14.23 -11.12
C GLN A 248 -12.78 -13.17 -11.22
N LEU A 249 -13.86 -13.46 -11.95
CA LEU A 249 -15.03 -12.59 -12.02
C LEU A 249 -16.15 -13.14 -11.14
N LEU A 250 -16.55 -12.38 -10.14
CA LEU A 250 -17.74 -12.63 -9.34
C LEU A 250 -18.87 -11.74 -9.82
N THR A 251 -20.08 -12.30 -9.95
CA THR A 251 -21.28 -11.56 -10.32
C THR A 251 -22.41 -11.87 -9.36
N ALA A 252 -23.22 -10.87 -9.03
CA ALA A 252 -24.43 -11.01 -8.23
C ALA A 252 -25.45 -9.97 -8.65
N HIS A 253 -26.71 -10.23 -8.31
CA HIS A 253 -27.79 -9.26 -8.38
C HIS A 253 -28.46 -9.18 -7.00
N PHE A 254 -28.72 -7.97 -6.53
CA PHE A 254 -29.32 -7.71 -5.23
C PHE A 254 -30.62 -6.94 -5.42
N ASP A 255 -31.73 -7.55 -5.03
CA ASP A 255 -33.02 -6.91 -5.05
C ASP A 255 -33.18 -5.95 -3.87
N GLY A 256 -33.91 -4.83 -4.12
CA GLY A 256 -34.28 -3.88 -3.06
C GLY A 256 -33.14 -3.05 -2.49
N ILE A 257 -32.02 -2.94 -3.22
CA ILE A 257 -30.94 -2.02 -2.82
C ILE A 257 -31.41 -0.56 -2.91
N SER A 258 -30.85 0.28 -2.05
CA SER A 258 -30.99 1.74 -2.14
C SER A 258 -29.80 2.31 -2.91
N PRO A 259 -29.99 2.82 -4.14
CA PRO A 259 -28.89 3.35 -4.93
C PRO A 259 -28.24 4.58 -4.28
N TRP A 260 -26.98 4.79 -4.55
CA TRP A 260 -26.24 5.97 -4.12
C TRP A 260 -26.63 7.17 -4.97
N THR A 261 -26.99 8.28 -4.29
CA THR A 261 -27.12 9.61 -4.92
C THR A 261 -26.42 10.65 -4.05
N PRO A 262 -26.08 11.85 -4.58
CA PRO A 262 -25.52 12.93 -3.77
C PRO A 262 -26.41 13.32 -2.57
N GLU A 263 -27.74 13.25 -2.74
CA GLU A 263 -28.74 13.59 -1.72
C GLU A 263 -28.93 12.45 -0.69
N SER A 264 -28.70 11.20 -1.14
CA SER A 264 -28.81 10.00 -0.30
C SER A 264 -27.62 9.06 -0.56
N PRO A 265 -26.45 9.33 0.04
CA PRO A 265 -25.21 8.60 -0.24
C PRO A 265 -25.17 7.24 0.48
N THR A 266 -26.09 6.35 0.11
CA THR A 266 -26.20 5.00 0.68
C THR A 266 -24.98 4.17 0.31
N LEU A 267 -24.32 3.60 1.32
CA LEU A 267 -23.13 2.77 1.14
C LEU A 267 -23.32 1.38 1.71
N TYR A 268 -22.74 0.42 1.03
CA TYR A 268 -22.66 -0.98 1.40
C TYR A 268 -21.21 -1.40 1.64
N ARG A 269 -21.00 -2.39 2.49
CA ARG A 269 -19.72 -3.04 2.67
C ARG A 269 -19.68 -4.28 1.81
N LEU A 270 -18.76 -4.32 0.85
CA LEU A 270 -18.38 -5.51 0.11
C LEU A 270 -17.19 -6.17 0.82
N THR A 271 -17.33 -7.44 1.19
CA THR A 271 -16.24 -8.28 1.70
C THR A 271 -16.03 -9.43 0.73
N VAL A 272 -14.80 -9.60 0.26
CA VAL A 272 -14.38 -10.77 -0.53
C VAL A 272 -13.35 -11.52 0.28
N SER A 273 -13.61 -12.81 0.51
CA SER A 273 -12.73 -13.71 1.26
C SER A 273 -12.20 -14.81 0.37
N LEU A 274 -10.89 -15.03 0.44
CA LEU A 274 -10.20 -16.18 -0.16
C LEU A 274 -10.14 -17.29 0.88
N LEU A 275 -10.72 -18.44 0.54
CA LEU A 275 -10.85 -19.60 1.41
C LEU A 275 -9.89 -20.70 0.94
N GLY A 276 -9.25 -21.38 1.87
CA GLY A 276 -8.46 -22.56 1.60
C GLY A 276 -9.30 -23.79 1.35
N LYS A 277 -8.67 -24.90 0.97
CA LYS A 277 -9.30 -26.19 0.69
C LYS A 277 -10.19 -26.71 1.84
N ALA A 278 -9.83 -26.40 3.08
CA ALA A 278 -10.59 -26.76 4.28
C ALA A 278 -11.72 -25.76 4.62
N GLY A 279 -11.96 -24.75 3.79
CA GLY A 279 -12.96 -23.70 4.01
C GLY A 279 -12.53 -22.61 5.02
N ASN A 280 -11.31 -22.67 5.53
CA ASN A 280 -10.76 -21.63 6.39
C ASN A 280 -10.40 -20.36 5.59
N VAL A 281 -10.63 -19.20 6.15
CA VAL A 281 -10.25 -17.93 5.52
C VAL A 281 -8.72 -17.79 5.51
N ILE A 282 -8.15 -17.63 4.31
CA ILE A 282 -6.72 -17.33 4.10
C ILE A 282 -6.50 -15.83 4.14
N HIS A 283 -7.30 -15.08 3.38
CA HIS A 283 -7.20 -13.63 3.27
C HIS A 283 -8.57 -13.01 2.99
N SER A 284 -8.82 -11.79 3.45
CA SER A 284 -10.03 -11.04 3.14
C SER A 284 -9.72 -9.60 2.79
N MET A 285 -10.49 -9.06 1.85
CA MET A 285 -10.52 -7.63 1.55
C MET A 285 -11.93 -7.10 1.69
N ASN A 286 -12.05 -5.90 2.27
CA ASN A 286 -13.31 -5.19 2.35
C ASN A 286 -13.20 -3.78 1.76
N THR A 287 -14.27 -3.32 1.14
CA THR A 287 -14.39 -1.96 0.61
C THR A 287 -15.81 -1.46 0.76
N ARG A 288 -15.99 -0.14 0.72
CA ARG A 288 -17.32 0.47 0.64
C ARG A 288 -17.66 0.69 -0.81
N ILE A 289 -18.90 0.36 -1.17
CA ILE A 289 -19.46 0.52 -2.52
C ILE A 289 -20.79 1.27 -2.43
N GLY A 290 -21.16 1.97 -3.49
CA GLY A 290 -22.50 2.48 -3.74
C GLY A 290 -23.03 1.84 -5.02
N PHE A 291 -24.29 1.46 -5.00
CA PHE A 291 -24.98 0.97 -6.20
C PHE A 291 -25.59 2.10 -7.01
#